data_cb7e604d40629ce2d8c1ca5a8f779192
#
_entry.id   cb7e604d40629ce2d8c1ca5a8f779192
#
_cell.length_a   1.000
_cell.length_b   1.000
_cell.length_c   1.000
_cell.angle_alpha   90.00
_cell.angle_beta   90.00
_cell.angle_gamma   90.00
#
_symmetry.space_group_name_H-M   'P 1'
#
loop_
_entity.id
_entity.type
_entity.pdbx_description
1 polymer ?
#
loop_
_entity_poly.entity_id
_entity_poly.type
_entity_poly.pdbx_seq_one_letter_code
_entity_poly.pdbx_strand_id
1 'polypeptide(L)'
;MPTADGTSWRYNMTEEIGKGLKIPDAKPDADGKIRLRVLYRINGTENVDGKDLLKFEMHRGGAITNTDLLTINEQGIVCWARINLDGELVNFNPPQMLIAKALKKGASWDFNGQAGELKVRQHYDVLGEEDINVPAGEFHAFHIHGEQTLPSLMTIDRWFAPGTGIVKDVTTMRAAKGDLLQRISLELAESPKIAERPEIKSDAIPKQLTVSLAKERFGKPTMTFSSNTSEIYARWQGQRLRKGAKIKAVWIAENIGEDFPQDYKVDEASAVAESPRARGAFTLARPEDGWALGDYRVEFYVDDVLADAVKLKIGE
;
A
#
# COMPACT_ATOMS: atom_id res chain seq x y z
N MET A 1 7.56 4.43 2.51
CA MET A 1 7.73 3.21 1.70
C MET A 1 6.96 3.37 0.40
N PRO A 2 7.31 2.67 -0.69
CA PRO A 2 6.55 2.70 -1.93
C PRO A 2 5.11 2.21 -1.73
N THR A 3 4.13 2.81 -2.45
CA THR A 3 2.70 2.50 -2.30
C THR A 3 2.04 2.04 -3.60
N ALA A 4 2.81 1.97 -4.70
CA ALA A 4 2.28 1.54 -5.99
C ALA A 4 1.73 0.10 -5.91
N ASP A 5 0.56 -0.12 -6.53
CA ASP A 5 -0.04 -1.45 -6.63
C ASP A 5 0.93 -2.42 -7.32
N GLY A 6 1.03 -3.64 -6.80
CA GLY A 6 1.98 -4.66 -7.25
C GLY A 6 3.40 -4.53 -6.65
N THR A 7 3.71 -3.45 -5.91
CA THR A 7 4.99 -3.34 -5.18
C THR A 7 5.14 -4.51 -4.22
N SER A 8 6.33 -5.07 -4.16
CA SER A 8 6.57 -6.27 -3.35
C SER A 8 7.93 -6.26 -2.65
N TRP A 9 7.97 -6.88 -1.49
CA TRP A 9 9.14 -7.05 -0.62
C TRP A 9 9.33 -8.53 -0.33
N ARG A 10 10.52 -9.05 -0.57
CA ARG A 10 10.87 -10.42 -0.22
C ARG A 10 11.77 -10.45 0.99
N TYR A 11 11.42 -11.30 1.96
CA TYR A 11 12.18 -11.48 3.18
C TYR A 11 12.64 -12.92 3.35
N ASN A 12 13.82 -13.07 3.94
CA ASN A 12 14.20 -14.31 4.59
C ASN A 12 13.58 -14.28 5.99
N MET A 13 12.72 -15.25 6.27
CA MET A 13 12.12 -15.45 7.58
C MET A 13 12.85 -16.56 8.32
N THR A 14 13.23 -16.29 9.56
CA THR A 14 13.73 -17.30 10.50
C THR A 14 12.78 -17.32 11.70
N GLU A 15 12.29 -18.51 12.02
CA GLU A 15 11.40 -18.73 13.16
C GLU A 15 12.07 -19.68 14.14
N GLU A 16 12.16 -19.28 15.40
CA GLU A 16 12.62 -20.07 16.52
C GLU A 16 11.44 -20.36 17.44
N ILE A 17 11.19 -21.63 17.70
CA ILE A 17 10.07 -22.09 18.52
C ILE A 17 10.60 -22.51 19.89
N GLY A 18 10.06 -21.89 20.92
CA GLY A 18 10.38 -22.23 22.31
C GLY A 18 9.81 -23.60 22.71
N LYS A 19 10.39 -24.19 23.76
CA LYS A 19 10.03 -25.53 24.24
C LYS A 19 8.57 -25.72 24.62
N GLY A 20 7.85 -24.64 24.89
CA GLY A 20 6.44 -24.66 25.30
C GLY A 20 5.42 -24.60 24.16
N LEU A 21 5.85 -24.36 22.93
CA LEU A 21 4.98 -24.21 21.76
C LEU A 21 5.24 -25.36 20.78
N LYS A 22 4.18 -26.02 20.33
CA LYS A 22 4.23 -26.99 19.24
C LYS A 22 3.49 -26.43 18.04
N ILE A 23 4.17 -26.31 16.91
CA ILE A 23 3.54 -25.96 15.65
C ILE A 23 3.36 -27.25 14.85
N PRO A 24 2.10 -27.65 14.52
CA PRO A 24 1.87 -28.80 13.67
C PRO A 24 2.64 -28.67 12.34
N ASP A 25 3.18 -29.78 11.85
CA ASP A 25 3.89 -29.89 10.57
C ASP A 25 5.13 -29.00 10.41
N ALA A 26 5.59 -28.34 11.47
CA ALA A 26 6.84 -27.60 11.46
C ALA A 26 8.02 -28.54 11.25
N LYS A 27 8.88 -28.23 10.29
CA LYS A 27 10.13 -28.98 9.99
C LYS A 27 11.33 -28.07 10.28
N PRO A 28 11.80 -28.03 11.52
CA PRO A 28 12.97 -27.22 11.86
C PRO A 28 14.23 -27.83 11.24
N ASP A 29 15.19 -26.96 10.92
CA ASP A 29 16.54 -27.33 10.53
C ASP A 29 17.32 -27.98 11.70
N ALA A 30 18.56 -28.39 11.45
CA ALA A 30 19.42 -29.05 12.45
C ALA A 30 19.68 -28.17 13.70
N ASP A 31 19.58 -26.86 13.59
CA ASP A 31 19.71 -25.87 14.68
C ASP A 31 18.37 -25.54 15.38
N GLY A 32 17.31 -26.27 15.07
CA GLY A 32 15.98 -26.09 15.66
C GLY A 32 15.18 -24.90 15.13
N LYS A 33 15.62 -24.27 14.03
CA LYS A 33 14.97 -23.12 13.43
C LYS A 33 14.26 -23.49 12.14
N ILE A 34 13.17 -22.78 11.84
CA ILE A 34 12.45 -22.88 10.57
C ILE A 34 12.87 -21.70 9.71
N ARG A 35 13.36 -21.96 8.51
CA ARG A 35 13.75 -20.92 7.55
C ARG A 35 12.91 -21.03 6.30
N LEU A 36 12.34 -19.90 5.89
CA LEU A 36 11.54 -19.82 4.67
C LEU A 36 11.57 -18.40 4.08
N ARG A 37 11.14 -18.30 2.84
CA ARG A 37 10.94 -17.02 2.18
C ARG A 37 9.48 -16.60 2.31
N VAL A 38 9.27 -15.32 2.62
CA VAL A 38 7.96 -14.69 2.62
C VAL A 38 7.96 -13.51 1.66
N LEU A 39 6.80 -13.26 1.06
CA LEU A 39 6.57 -12.14 0.16
C LEU A 39 5.50 -11.26 0.78
N TYR A 40 5.79 -9.97 0.89
CA TYR A 40 4.77 -8.95 1.12
C TYR A 40 4.48 -8.23 -0.19
N ARG A 41 3.23 -7.92 -0.45
CA ARG A 41 2.81 -7.26 -1.68
C ARG A 41 1.64 -6.32 -1.42
N ILE A 42 1.66 -5.15 -2.07
CA ILE A 42 0.46 -4.33 -2.22
C ILE A 42 -0.35 -4.91 -3.38
N ASN A 43 -1.61 -5.25 -3.12
CA ASN A 43 -2.52 -5.87 -4.11
C ASN A 43 -3.86 -5.13 -4.17
N GLY A 44 -3.83 -3.93 -4.74
CA GLY A 44 -4.98 -3.07 -4.87
C GLY A 44 -5.48 -2.49 -3.55
N THR A 45 -6.72 -2.09 -3.55
CA THR A 45 -7.43 -1.51 -2.39
C THR A 45 -8.68 -2.31 -2.05
N GLU A 46 -9.13 -2.17 -0.82
CA GLU A 46 -10.41 -2.69 -0.31
C GLU A 46 -11.21 -1.54 0.27
N ASN A 47 -12.48 -1.41 -0.09
CA ASN A 47 -13.34 -0.40 0.51
C ASN A 47 -13.97 -0.94 1.79
N VAL A 48 -13.62 -0.35 2.93
CA VAL A 48 -14.19 -0.68 4.24
C VAL A 48 -14.79 0.58 4.83
N ASP A 49 -16.09 0.57 5.05
CA ASP A 49 -16.86 1.68 5.63
C ASP A 49 -16.64 3.03 4.92
N GLY A 50 -16.57 2.97 3.56
CA GLY A 50 -16.38 4.14 2.72
C GLY A 50 -14.93 4.64 2.62
N LYS A 51 -13.96 3.89 3.16
CA LYS A 51 -12.52 4.19 3.05
C LYS A 51 -11.83 3.18 2.15
N ASP A 52 -11.06 3.65 1.19
CA ASP A 52 -10.21 2.80 0.36
C ASP A 52 -8.90 2.52 1.10
N LEU A 53 -8.74 1.30 1.55
CA LEU A 53 -7.58 0.83 2.30
C LEU A 53 -6.68 0.00 1.39
N LEU A 54 -5.37 0.24 1.41
CA LEU A 54 -4.39 -0.58 0.69
C LEU A 54 -4.37 -2.00 1.26
N LYS A 55 -4.46 -3.00 0.39
CA LYS A 55 -4.26 -4.40 0.77
C LYS A 55 -2.78 -4.72 0.78
N PHE A 56 -2.24 -4.96 1.96
CA PHE A 56 -0.85 -5.37 2.16
C PHE A 56 -0.81 -6.85 2.55
N GLU A 57 -0.63 -7.70 1.55
CA GLU A 57 -0.71 -9.14 1.67
C GLU A 57 0.62 -9.75 2.09
N MET A 58 0.59 -10.69 3.04
CA MET A 58 1.70 -11.57 3.36
C MET A 58 1.49 -12.94 2.73
N HIS A 59 2.44 -13.38 1.92
CA HIS A 59 2.42 -14.69 1.26
C HIS A 59 3.49 -15.60 1.86
N ARG A 60 3.10 -16.83 2.23
CA ARG A 60 3.98 -17.89 2.71
C ARG A 60 3.67 -19.18 1.96
N GLY A 61 4.68 -19.77 1.30
CA GLY A 61 4.49 -21.00 0.54
C GLY A 61 3.47 -20.92 -0.59
N GLY A 62 3.26 -19.71 -1.16
CA GLY A 62 2.29 -19.46 -2.24
C GLY A 62 0.86 -19.14 -1.76
N ALA A 63 0.57 -19.29 -0.46
CA ALA A 63 -0.71 -18.90 0.13
C ALA A 63 -0.64 -17.51 0.79
N ILE A 64 -1.73 -16.75 0.73
CA ILE A 64 -1.89 -15.51 1.53
C ILE A 64 -2.18 -15.94 2.96
N THR A 65 -1.32 -15.53 3.89
CA THR A 65 -1.48 -15.86 5.32
C THR A 65 -2.21 -14.78 6.09
N ASN A 66 -2.06 -13.53 5.67
CA ASN A 66 -2.86 -12.41 6.16
C ASN A 66 -2.81 -11.25 5.15
N THR A 67 -3.80 -10.38 5.24
CA THR A 67 -3.86 -9.11 4.51
C THR A 67 -4.11 -8.00 5.51
N ASP A 68 -3.16 -7.08 5.65
CA ASP A 68 -3.37 -5.86 6.42
C ASP A 68 -4.03 -4.80 5.53
N LEU A 69 -5.08 -4.17 6.04
CA LEU A 69 -5.79 -3.07 5.38
C LEU A 69 -5.27 -1.75 5.94
N LEU A 70 -4.48 -1.04 5.11
CA LEU A 70 -3.66 0.08 5.54
C LEU A 70 -4.07 1.41 4.92
N THR A 71 -3.87 2.50 5.67
CA THR A 71 -3.62 3.81 5.08
C THR A 71 -2.15 4.18 5.26
N ILE A 72 -1.58 4.82 4.22
CA ILE A 72 -0.24 5.40 4.27
C ILE A 72 -0.41 6.87 3.90
N ASN A 73 -0.29 7.74 4.89
CA ASN A 73 -0.58 9.16 4.76
C ASN A 73 0.37 9.99 5.66
N GLU A 74 0.03 11.24 5.88
CA GLU A 74 0.81 12.16 6.71
C GLU A 74 0.91 11.76 8.18
N GLN A 75 0.04 10.92 8.68
CA GLN A 75 0.13 10.40 10.05
C GLN A 75 1.13 9.25 10.14
N GLY A 76 1.37 8.54 9.03
CA GLY A 76 2.25 7.38 8.96
C GLY A 76 1.60 6.18 8.28
N ILE A 77 1.95 4.98 8.72
CA ILE A 77 1.35 3.72 8.29
C ILE A 77 0.39 3.25 9.37
N VAL A 78 -0.90 3.23 9.05
CA VAL A 78 -1.97 2.89 9.99
C VAL A 78 -2.73 1.66 9.50
N CYS A 79 -2.85 0.65 10.35
CA CYS A 79 -3.63 -0.55 10.09
C CYS A 79 -5.05 -0.38 10.65
N TRP A 80 -6.05 -0.50 9.79
CA TRP A 80 -7.47 -0.40 10.14
C TRP A 80 -8.09 -1.75 10.45
N ALA A 81 -7.68 -2.75 9.69
CA ALA A 81 -8.15 -4.12 9.87
C ALA A 81 -7.13 -5.12 9.32
N ARG A 82 -7.32 -6.38 9.66
CA ARG A 82 -6.57 -7.52 9.12
C ARG A 82 -7.55 -8.59 8.67
N ILE A 83 -7.32 -9.15 7.50
CA ILE A 83 -7.97 -10.38 7.06
C ILE A 83 -7.02 -11.53 7.38
N ASN A 84 -7.44 -12.45 8.22
CA ASN A 84 -6.68 -13.63 8.62
C ASN A 84 -6.66 -14.70 7.53
N LEU A 85 -5.89 -15.78 7.74
CA LEU A 85 -5.76 -16.92 6.81
C LEU A 85 -7.12 -17.59 6.50
N ASP A 86 -8.04 -17.61 7.46
CA ASP A 86 -9.41 -18.17 7.33
C ASP A 86 -10.41 -17.21 6.69
N GLY A 87 -9.98 -16.00 6.32
CA GLY A 87 -10.81 -14.96 5.72
C GLY A 87 -11.56 -14.09 6.74
N GLU A 88 -11.37 -14.30 8.04
CA GLU A 88 -11.97 -13.47 9.07
C GLU A 88 -11.39 -12.03 9.03
N LEU A 89 -12.28 -11.03 9.04
CA LEU A 89 -11.92 -9.62 9.15
C LEU A 89 -11.84 -9.20 10.62
N VAL A 90 -10.64 -8.87 11.07
CA VAL A 90 -10.36 -8.37 12.43
C VAL A 90 -10.13 -6.87 12.37
N ASN A 91 -11.07 -6.07 12.86
CA ASN A 91 -10.95 -4.61 12.91
C ASN A 91 -10.09 -4.17 14.10
N PHE A 92 -9.26 -3.15 13.90
CA PHE A 92 -8.55 -2.45 14.99
C PHE A 92 -9.36 -1.23 15.45
N ASN A 93 -9.62 -1.12 16.73
CA ASN A 93 -10.35 0.01 17.32
C ASN A 93 -9.64 0.55 18.57
N PRO A 94 -9.06 1.78 18.53
CA PRO A 94 -8.88 2.62 17.34
C PRO A 94 -7.96 1.96 16.29
N PRO A 95 -7.86 2.48 15.05
CA PRO A 95 -6.88 2.00 14.08
C PRO A 95 -5.45 2.04 14.63
N GLN A 96 -4.66 1.00 14.36
CA GLN A 96 -3.32 0.81 14.92
C GLN A 96 -2.26 1.55 14.11
N MET A 97 -1.54 2.48 14.73
CA MET A 97 -0.34 3.09 14.15
C MET A 97 0.79 2.06 14.13
N LEU A 98 1.22 1.64 12.94
CA LEU A 98 2.36 0.72 12.78
C LEU A 98 3.70 1.45 12.70
N ILE A 99 3.73 2.59 12.00
CA ILE A 99 4.89 3.47 11.84
C ILE A 99 4.38 4.91 11.86
N ALA A 100 4.86 5.72 12.80
CA ALA A 100 4.57 7.15 12.83
C ALA A 100 5.36 7.89 11.74
N LYS A 101 4.78 8.94 11.13
CA LYS A 101 5.47 9.72 10.08
C LYS A 101 6.73 10.43 10.61
N ALA A 102 6.61 11.09 11.75
CA ALA A 102 7.70 11.86 12.33
C ALA A 102 8.66 10.98 13.15
N LEU A 103 9.39 10.11 12.45
CA LEU A 103 10.41 9.31 13.10
C LEU A 103 11.60 10.19 13.47
N LYS A 104 11.89 10.27 14.77
CA LYS A 104 13.09 10.89 15.33
C LYS A 104 13.41 10.21 16.65
N LYS A 105 14.67 10.18 17.04
CA LYS A 105 15.09 9.61 18.32
C LYS A 105 14.28 10.20 19.49
N GLY A 106 13.71 9.31 20.32
CA GLY A 106 12.89 9.67 21.48
C GLY A 106 11.42 9.96 21.15
N ALA A 107 10.99 9.86 19.88
CA ALA A 107 9.58 9.85 19.56
C ALA A 107 8.95 8.50 20.00
N SER A 108 7.72 8.56 20.50
CA SER A 108 6.99 7.35 20.94
C SER A 108 5.52 7.46 20.63
N TRP A 109 4.83 6.32 20.58
CA TRP A 109 3.38 6.24 20.45
C TRP A 109 2.85 4.96 21.09
N ASP A 110 1.57 5.01 21.47
CA ASP A 110 0.87 3.89 22.08
C ASP A 110 -0.23 3.35 21.17
N PHE A 111 -0.49 2.07 21.30
CA PHE A 111 -1.74 1.47 20.90
C PHE A 111 -2.41 0.85 22.12
N ASN A 112 -3.56 1.38 22.52
CA ASN A 112 -4.39 0.84 23.59
C ASN A 112 -5.81 0.71 23.04
N GLY A 113 -6.14 -0.49 22.54
CA GLY A 113 -7.35 -0.72 21.78
C GLY A 113 -7.74 -2.18 21.72
N GLN A 114 -8.49 -2.51 20.68
CA GLN A 114 -8.99 -3.86 20.42
C GLN A 114 -8.58 -4.29 19.01
N ALA A 115 -8.27 -5.58 18.87
CA ALA A 115 -8.18 -6.29 17.59
C ALA A 115 -9.31 -7.34 17.61
N GLY A 116 -10.43 -7.05 16.94
CA GLY A 116 -11.68 -7.79 17.14
C GLY A 116 -12.13 -7.73 18.61
N GLU A 117 -12.26 -8.87 19.27
CA GLU A 117 -12.61 -8.96 20.69
C GLU A 117 -11.42 -8.90 21.65
N LEU A 118 -10.20 -9.00 21.13
CA LEU A 118 -8.99 -9.04 21.96
C LEU A 118 -8.53 -7.63 22.32
N LYS A 119 -8.31 -7.40 23.61
CA LYS A 119 -7.65 -6.17 24.09
C LYS A 119 -6.16 -6.24 23.77
N VAL A 120 -5.65 -5.18 23.18
CA VAL A 120 -4.23 -5.04 22.82
C VAL A 120 -3.66 -3.78 23.44
N ARG A 121 -2.50 -3.91 24.09
CA ARG A 121 -1.75 -2.78 24.62
C ARG A 121 -0.31 -2.88 24.19
N GLN A 122 0.12 -1.86 23.44
CA GLN A 122 1.48 -1.75 22.91
C GLN A 122 2.02 -0.35 23.14
N HIS A 123 3.32 -0.26 23.34
CA HIS A 123 4.08 0.97 23.39
C HIS A 123 5.24 0.86 22.41
N TYR A 124 5.55 1.95 21.70
CA TYR A 124 6.64 2.00 20.72
C TYR A 124 7.53 3.21 20.97
N ASP A 125 8.85 3.01 20.92
CA ASP A 125 9.88 4.01 21.02
C ASP A 125 10.77 4.02 19.77
N VAL A 126 11.11 5.21 19.26
CA VAL A 126 12.15 5.37 18.24
C VAL A 126 13.49 5.52 18.96
N LEU A 127 14.33 4.48 18.91
CA LEU A 127 15.64 4.46 19.56
C LEU A 127 16.66 5.35 18.85
N GLY A 128 16.51 5.56 17.56
CA GLY A 128 17.37 6.39 16.72
C GLY A 128 17.49 5.87 15.32
N GLU A 129 18.48 6.40 14.62
CA GLU A 129 18.87 5.96 13.29
C GLU A 129 20.17 5.17 13.38
N GLU A 130 20.31 4.11 12.61
CA GLU A 130 21.51 3.30 12.53
C GLU A 130 21.66 2.64 11.16
N ASP A 131 22.89 2.30 10.80
CA ASP A 131 23.18 1.54 9.59
C ASP A 131 23.02 0.04 9.89
N ILE A 132 22.22 -0.62 9.07
CA ILE A 132 21.95 -2.05 9.22
C ILE A 132 22.22 -2.81 7.93
N ASN A 133 22.91 -3.93 8.06
CA ASN A 133 23.16 -4.85 6.97
C ASN A 133 22.15 -5.98 6.97
N VAL A 134 21.48 -6.18 5.83
CA VAL A 134 20.58 -7.30 5.56
C VAL A 134 20.96 -7.92 4.20
N PRO A 135 20.45 -9.08 3.81
CA PRO A 135 20.81 -9.70 2.52
C PRO A 135 20.58 -8.81 1.30
N ALA A 136 19.61 -7.87 1.36
CA ALA A 136 19.36 -6.88 0.31
C ALA A 136 20.42 -5.77 0.21
N GLY A 137 21.32 -5.64 1.19
CA GLY A 137 22.36 -4.60 1.27
C GLY A 137 22.37 -3.83 2.58
N GLU A 138 23.06 -2.72 2.58
CA GLU A 138 23.16 -1.79 3.71
C GLU A 138 22.10 -0.69 3.61
N PHE A 139 21.45 -0.39 4.75
CA PHE A 139 20.39 0.62 4.84
C PHE A 139 20.59 1.50 6.06
N HIS A 140 20.38 2.80 5.90
CA HIS A 140 20.22 3.73 6.99
C HIS A 140 18.75 3.70 7.42
N ALA A 141 18.48 3.26 8.66
CA ALA A 141 17.13 2.95 9.11
C ALA A 141 16.86 3.45 10.53
N PHE A 142 15.61 3.83 10.78
CA PHE A 142 15.12 4.07 12.14
C PHE A 142 14.91 2.74 12.85
N HIS A 143 15.52 2.59 14.03
CA HIS A 143 15.24 1.47 14.93
C HIS A 143 14.06 1.85 15.83
N ILE A 144 12.99 1.09 15.71
CA ILE A 144 11.76 1.23 16.47
C ILE A 144 11.64 0.02 17.38
N HIS A 145 11.58 0.25 18.68
CA HIS A 145 11.34 -0.78 19.68
C HIS A 145 9.90 -0.73 20.15
N GLY A 146 9.23 -1.86 20.18
CA GLY A 146 7.86 -2.01 20.64
C GLY A 146 7.74 -3.05 21.75
N GLU A 147 6.92 -2.74 22.76
CA GLU A 147 6.55 -3.66 23.81
C GLU A 147 5.04 -3.87 23.82
N GLN A 148 4.61 -5.12 23.83
CA GLN A 148 3.22 -5.50 24.02
C GLN A 148 3.05 -6.19 25.37
N THR A 149 2.03 -5.76 26.13
CA THR A 149 1.69 -6.36 27.44
C THR A 149 0.38 -7.13 27.40
N LEU A 150 -0.48 -6.88 26.43
CA LEU A 150 -1.75 -7.59 26.20
C LEU A 150 -1.93 -7.89 24.70
N PRO A 151 -2.49 -9.05 24.31
CA PRO A 151 -2.95 -10.18 25.14
C PRO A 151 -1.80 -11.08 25.62
N SER A 152 -0.59 -10.91 25.08
CA SER A 152 0.60 -11.69 25.43
C SER A 152 1.82 -10.78 25.52
N LEU A 153 2.85 -11.21 26.26
CA LEU A 153 4.11 -10.48 26.34
C LEU A 153 4.86 -10.64 25.02
N MET A 154 5.16 -9.49 24.36
CA MET A 154 5.86 -9.48 23.09
C MET A 154 6.79 -8.26 23.02
N THR A 155 7.95 -8.42 22.43
CA THR A 155 8.81 -7.32 21.98
C THR A 155 8.91 -7.33 20.47
N ILE A 156 9.00 -6.15 19.88
CA ILE A 156 9.09 -5.93 18.44
C ILE A 156 10.27 -4.97 18.22
N ASP A 157 11.30 -5.43 17.51
CA ASP A 157 12.40 -4.57 17.06
C ASP A 157 12.29 -4.45 15.54
N ARG A 158 12.11 -3.22 15.06
CA ARG A 158 11.82 -2.92 13.65
C ARG A 158 12.77 -1.87 13.12
N TRP A 159 13.37 -2.15 11.97
CA TRP A 159 14.19 -1.20 11.23
C TRP A 159 13.45 -0.73 9.99
N PHE A 160 13.10 0.53 9.99
CA PHE A 160 12.36 1.17 8.91
C PHE A 160 13.27 2.14 8.14
N ALA A 161 13.53 1.85 6.87
CA ALA A 161 14.29 2.70 5.96
C ALA A 161 13.32 3.55 5.12
N PRO A 162 13.38 4.91 5.20
CA PRO A 162 12.58 5.79 4.36
C PRO A 162 12.77 5.46 2.87
N GLY A 163 11.69 5.50 2.11
CA GLY A 163 11.72 5.12 0.68
C GLY A 163 11.66 3.61 0.42
N THR A 164 12.17 2.78 1.31
CA THR A 164 12.21 1.31 1.18
C THR A 164 11.09 0.61 1.95
N GLY A 165 10.89 0.98 3.21
CA GLY A 165 9.98 0.31 4.13
C GLY A 165 10.73 -0.44 5.24
N ILE A 166 10.14 -1.49 5.78
CA ILE A 166 10.76 -2.32 6.81
C ILE A 166 11.87 -3.15 6.17
N VAL A 167 13.12 -2.99 6.63
CA VAL A 167 14.27 -3.77 6.14
C VAL A 167 14.60 -4.95 7.05
N LYS A 168 14.25 -4.83 8.35
CA LYS A 168 14.33 -5.91 9.32
C LYS A 168 13.22 -5.78 10.36
N ASP A 169 12.70 -6.90 10.81
CA ASP A 169 11.73 -6.99 11.90
C ASP A 169 12.03 -8.22 12.74
N VAL A 170 12.06 -8.06 14.06
CA VAL A 170 12.27 -9.14 15.01
C VAL A 170 11.16 -9.08 16.05
N THR A 171 10.26 -10.04 16.00
CA THR A 171 9.19 -10.17 17.00
C THR A 171 9.50 -11.34 17.91
N THR A 172 9.49 -11.10 19.22
CA THR A 172 9.75 -12.11 20.25
C THR A 172 8.56 -12.21 21.19
N MET A 173 7.93 -13.36 21.26
CA MET A 173 6.85 -13.67 22.17
C MET A 173 7.36 -14.50 23.35
N ARG A 174 6.98 -14.13 24.57
CA ARG A 174 7.37 -14.81 25.80
C ARG A 174 6.18 -15.21 26.66
N ALA A 175 6.33 -16.30 27.38
CA ALA A 175 5.42 -16.67 28.45
C ALA A 175 5.52 -15.67 29.62
N ALA A 176 4.53 -15.64 30.51
CA ALA A 176 4.51 -14.78 31.68
C ALA A 176 5.73 -14.97 32.62
N LYS A 177 6.35 -16.16 32.60
CA LYS A 177 7.58 -16.46 33.36
C LYS A 177 8.88 -16.09 32.63
N GLY A 178 8.79 -15.50 31.44
CA GLY A 178 9.94 -15.06 30.63
C GLY A 178 10.45 -16.09 29.63
N ASP A 179 9.96 -17.32 29.64
CA ASP A 179 10.38 -18.37 28.68
C ASP A 179 10.03 -17.95 27.24
N LEU A 180 10.94 -18.22 26.32
CA LEU A 180 10.68 -18.01 24.90
C LEU A 180 9.55 -18.93 24.43
N LEU A 181 8.51 -18.34 23.83
CA LEU A 181 7.47 -19.08 23.11
C LEU A 181 7.79 -19.11 21.61
N GLN A 182 8.09 -17.96 21.03
CA GLN A 182 8.38 -17.82 19.61
C GLN A 182 9.23 -16.58 19.36
N ARG A 183 10.15 -16.67 18.41
CA ARG A 183 10.86 -15.51 17.85
C ARG A 183 10.84 -15.62 16.34
N ILE A 184 10.36 -14.56 15.69
CA ILE A 184 10.32 -14.44 14.24
C ILE A 184 11.25 -13.29 13.85
N SER A 185 12.16 -13.56 12.93
CA SER A 185 13.02 -12.55 12.33
C SER A 185 12.75 -12.50 10.83
N LEU A 186 12.52 -11.30 10.31
CA LEU A 186 12.41 -11.00 8.89
C LEU A 186 13.59 -10.13 8.50
N GLU A 187 14.32 -10.51 7.46
CA GLU A 187 15.38 -9.69 6.86
C GLU A 187 15.13 -9.54 5.38
N LEU A 188 15.12 -8.29 4.89
CA LEU A 188 14.90 -7.99 3.48
C LEU A 188 15.94 -8.73 2.62
N ALA A 189 15.47 -9.59 1.72
CA ALA A 189 16.31 -10.50 0.96
C ALA A 189 16.87 -9.89 -0.33
N GLU A 190 16.13 -8.96 -0.92
CA GLU A 190 16.48 -8.22 -2.13
C GLU A 190 15.79 -6.85 -2.09
N SER A 191 16.24 -5.89 -2.88
CA SER A 191 15.58 -4.59 -3.01
C SER A 191 14.11 -4.75 -3.37
N PRO A 192 13.21 -3.94 -2.82
CA PRO A 192 11.80 -4.01 -3.15
C PRO A 192 11.59 -3.91 -4.66
N LYS A 193 10.77 -4.78 -5.20
CA LYS A 193 10.31 -4.64 -6.57
C LYS A 193 9.15 -3.66 -6.55
N ILE A 194 9.46 -2.42 -6.87
CA ILE A 194 8.44 -1.44 -7.17
C ILE A 194 7.82 -1.92 -8.48
N ALA A 195 6.50 -2.18 -8.46
CA ALA A 195 5.83 -2.48 -9.71
C ALA A 195 6.11 -1.30 -10.64
N GLU A 196 6.91 -1.56 -11.66
CA GLU A 196 7.04 -0.61 -12.74
C GLU A 196 5.61 -0.34 -13.18
N ARG A 197 5.23 0.94 -13.12
CA ARG A 197 3.99 1.36 -13.77
C ARG A 197 4.08 0.77 -15.17
N PRO A 198 3.07 0.02 -15.64
CA PRO A 198 3.15 -0.53 -16.99
C PRO A 198 3.46 0.65 -17.90
N GLU A 199 4.71 0.72 -18.37
CA GLU A 199 5.02 1.58 -19.50
C GLU A 199 4.06 1.15 -20.59
N ILE A 200 3.17 2.05 -21.00
CA ILE A 200 2.35 1.83 -22.15
C ILE A 200 3.33 1.75 -23.30
N LYS A 201 3.83 0.52 -23.57
CA LYS A 201 4.53 0.25 -24.81
C LYS A 201 3.48 0.44 -25.89
N SER A 202 3.52 1.61 -26.46
CA SER A 202 2.58 2.14 -27.46
C SER A 202 2.31 1.17 -28.64
N ASP A 203 3.12 0.14 -28.81
CA ASP A 203 3.18 -0.63 -30.04
C ASP A 203 2.70 -2.10 -29.95
N ALA A 204 2.28 -2.61 -28.78
CA ALA A 204 2.02 -4.04 -28.60
C ALA A 204 0.57 -4.44 -28.30
N ILE A 205 -0.32 -3.49 -27.91
CA ILE A 205 -1.75 -3.76 -27.71
C ILE A 205 -2.54 -2.85 -28.65
N PRO A 206 -3.44 -3.37 -29.48
CA PRO A 206 -4.31 -2.51 -30.28
C PRO A 206 -5.02 -1.55 -29.32
N LYS A 207 -4.81 -0.24 -29.47
CA LYS A 207 -5.43 0.81 -28.64
C LYS A 207 -6.94 0.52 -28.54
N GLN A 208 -7.37 0.06 -27.37
CA GLN A 208 -8.79 -0.22 -27.14
C GLN A 208 -9.58 1.06 -26.86
N LEU A 209 -8.87 2.13 -26.46
CA LEU A 209 -9.45 3.45 -26.22
C LEU A 209 -8.66 4.53 -26.95
N THR A 210 -9.37 5.53 -27.45
CA THR A 210 -8.82 6.85 -27.77
C THR A 210 -9.29 7.80 -26.68
N VAL A 211 -8.35 8.48 -26.00
CA VAL A 211 -8.64 9.33 -24.87
C VAL A 211 -8.20 10.77 -25.10
N SER A 212 -8.85 11.73 -24.48
CA SER A 212 -8.47 13.14 -24.52
C SER A 212 -9.07 13.91 -23.34
N LEU A 213 -8.41 14.99 -22.93
CA LEU A 213 -8.89 15.91 -21.91
C LEU A 213 -9.38 17.20 -22.54
N ALA A 214 -10.35 17.85 -21.92
CA ALA A 214 -10.89 19.13 -22.38
C ALA A 214 -11.48 19.93 -21.22
N LYS A 215 -11.59 21.27 -21.38
CA LYS A 215 -12.27 22.19 -20.43
C LYS A 215 -13.79 22.12 -20.54
N GLU A 216 -14.30 21.61 -21.63
CA GLU A 216 -15.71 21.49 -21.95
C GLU A 216 -15.99 20.11 -22.54
N ARG A 217 -17.21 19.60 -22.35
CA ARG A 217 -17.61 18.26 -22.80
C ARG A 217 -17.34 18.01 -24.30
N PHE A 218 -17.48 19.04 -25.12
CA PHE A 218 -17.27 19.00 -26.58
C PHE A 218 -16.18 19.97 -27.07
N GLY A 219 -15.39 20.51 -26.11
CA GLY A 219 -14.32 21.47 -26.43
C GLY A 219 -13.11 20.84 -27.12
N LYS A 220 -12.15 21.69 -27.51
CA LYS A 220 -10.88 21.22 -28.07
C LYS A 220 -10.06 20.47 -27.02
N PRO A 221 -9.34 19.40 -27.41
CA PRO A 221 -8.42 18.74 -26.50
C PRO A 221 -7.34 19.68 -25.98
N THR A 222 -7.02 19.56 -24.67
CA THR A 222 -5.93 20.30 -24.04
C THR A 222 -5.28 19.43 -22.96
N MET A 223 -4.01 19.70 -22.68
CA MET A 223 -3.25 19.10 -21.57
C MET A 223 -2.91 20.14 -20.50
N THR A 224 -3.35 21.41 -20.69
CA THR A 224 -3.08 22.49 -19.73
C THR A 224 -4.39 23.10 -19.26
N PHE A 225 -4.49 23.27 -17.95
CA PHE A 225 -5.67 23.82 -17.27
C PHE A 225 -5.21 24.91 -16.31
N SER A 226 -6.07 25.89 -16.02
CA SER A 226 -5.80 26.86 -14.98
C SER A 226 -6.40 26.41 -13.65
N SER A 227 -5.88 26.94 -12.55
CA SER A 227 -6.41 26.72 -11.19
C SER A 227 -7.90 27.11 -11.06
N ASN A 228 -8.40 27.94 -11.96
CA ASN A 228 -9.81 28.37 -12.01
C ASN A 228 -10.70 27.50 -12.91
N THR A 229 -10.16 26.46 -13.54
CA THR A 229 -10.95 25.55 -14.38
C THR A 229 -12.02 24.87 -13.52
N SER A 230 -13.30 25.06 -13.85
CA SER A 230 -14.42 24.52 -13.07
C SER A 230 -14.53 22.99 -13.15
N GLU A 231 -14.23 22.43 -14.32
CA GLU A 231 -14.35 21.00 -14.59
C GLU A 231 -13.31 20.56 -15.62
N ILE A 232 -12.82 19.33 -15.47
CA ILE A 232 -11.95 18.66 -16.43
C ILE A 232 -12.68 17.44 -16.98
N TYR A 233 -12.90 17.42 -18.30
CA TYR A 233 -13.56 16.33 -18.99
C TYR A 233 -12.53 15.33 -19.52
N ALA A 234 -12.57 14.12 -19.01
CA ALA A 234 -11.75 12.99 -19.46
C ALA A 234 -12.59 12.13 -20.43
N ARG A 235 -12.41 12.37 -21.73
CA ARG A 235 -13.21 11.75 -22.80
C ARG A 235 -12.55 10.48 -23.31
N TRP A 236 -13.37 9.51 -23.61
CA TRP A 236 -12.92 8.23 -24.17
C TRP A 236 -13.80 7.76 -25.31
N GLN A 237 -13.23 7.04 -26.26
CA GLN A 237 -13.91 6.37 -27.35
C GLN A 237 -13.34 4.96 -27.53
N GLY A 238 -14.20 3.98 -27.48
CA GLY A 238 -13.86 2.57 -27.65
C GLY A 238 -13.45 2.23 -29.06
N GLN A 239 -12.45 1.34 -29.17
CA GLN A 239 -12.04 0.70 -30.40
C GLN A 239 -12.05 -0.82 -30.16
N ARG A 240 -13.09 -1.52 -30.66
CA ARG A 240 -13.26 -2.97 -30.51
C ARG A 240 -13.45 -3.43 -29.05
N LEU A 241 -14.10 -2.63 -28.22
CA LEU A 241 -14.44 -3.02 -26.85
C LEU A 241 -15.37 -4.23 -26.85
N ARG A 242 -15.26 -5.08 -25.83
CA ARG A 242 -16.27 -6.09 -25.54
C ARG A 242 -17.53 -5.37 -25.02
N LYS A 243 -18.72 -5.77 -25.49
CA LYS A 243 -19.98 -5.30 -24.90
C LYS A 243 -20.02 -5.67 -23.41
N GLY A 244 -20.31 -4.73 -22.55
CA GLY A 244 -20.28 -4.92 -21.08
C GLY A 244 -18.89 -4.68 -20.46
N ALA A 245 -17.86 -4.32 -21.22
CA ALA A 245 -16.56 -3.97 -20.66
C ALA A 245 -16.68 -2.77 -19.73
N LYS A 246 -16.03 -2.84 -18.56
CA LYS A 246 -15.95 -1.74 -17.59
C LYS A 246 -14.86 -0.77 -18.01
N ILE A 247 -15.24 0.48 -18.24
CA ILE A 247 -14.30 1.57 -18.49
C ILE A 247 -14.16 2.36 -17.19
N LYS A 248 -12.93 2.53 -16.71
CA LYS A 248 -12.63 3.28 -15.48
C LYS A 248 -11.59 4.36 -15.81
N ALA A 249 -11.79 5.56 -15.29
CA ALA A 249 -10.81 6.63 -15.27
C ALA A 249 -10.39 6.90 -13.83
N VAL A 250 -9.08 7.06 -13.61
CA VAL A 250 -8.50 7.39 -12.31
C VAL A 250 -7.68 8.66 -12.46
N TRP A 251 -8.02 9.72 -11.69
CA TRP A 251 -7.26 10.96 -11.64
C TRP A 251 -6.19 10.88 -10.56
N ILE A 252 -4.98 11.23 -10.93
CA ILE A 252 -3.81 11.12 -10.06
C ILE A 252 -3.04 12.45 -10.12
N ALA A 253 -2.78 13.03 -8.95
CA ALA A 253 -1.84 14.11 -8.78
C ALA A 253 -0.42 13.52 -8.71
N GLU A 254 0.40 13.75 -9.75
CA GLU A 254 1.76 13.21 -9.81
C GLU A 254 2.72 13.99 -8.91
N ASN A 255 2.64 15.33 -8.98
CA ASN A 255 3.43 16.24 -8.17
C ASN A 255 2.71 17.60 -8.05
N ILE A 256 2.14 17.87 -6.88
CA ILE A 256 1.37 19.09 -6.57
C ILE A 256 1.93 19.85 -5.36
N GLY A 257 3.23 19.65 -5.05
CA GLY A 257 3.94 20.31 -3.95
C GLY A 257 4.41 19.34 -2.88
N GLU A 258 5.28 19.84 -2.00
CA GLU A 258 5.93 19.02 -0.94
C GLU A 258 4.95 18.53 0.14
N ASP A 259 3.80 19.19 0.28
CA ASP A 259 2.77 18.87 1.27
C ASP A 259 1.88 17.68 0.87
N PHE A 260 2.00 17.20 -0.36
CA PHE A 260 1.17 16.09 -0.88
C PHE A 260 2.02 14.88 -1.27
N PRO A 261 1.52 13.66 -1.02
CA PRO A 261 2.18 12.45 -1.49
C PRO A 261 2.29 12.46 -3.02
N GLN A 262 3.41 12.00 -3.56
CA GLN A 262 3.52 11.74 -5.00
C GLN A 262 2.49 10.67 -5.41
N ASP A 263 1.92 10.82 -6.61
CA ASP A 263 0.94 9.90 -7.18
C ASP A 263 -0.32 9.75 -6.33
N TYR A 264 -0.76 10.85 -5.71
CA TYR A 264 -1.99 10.88 -4.92
C TYR A 264 -3.22 10.68 -5.81
N LYS A 265 -4.03 9.66 -5.53
CA LYS A 265 -5.31 9.43 -6.20
C LYS A 265 -6.31 10.52 -5.78
N VAL A 266 -6.72 11.34 -6.74
CA VAL A 266 -7.69 12.44 -6.51
C VAL A 266 -9.12 11.93 -6.57
N ASP A 267 -9.44 11.13 -7.60
CA ASP A 267 -10.81 10.62 -7.83
C ASP A 267 -10.78 9.45 -8.81
N GLU A 268 -11.90 8.71 -8.91
CA GLU A 268 -12.14 7.74 -9.96
C GLU A 268 -13.60 7.71 -10.39
N ALA A 269 -13.83 7.35 -11.64
CA ALA A 269 -15.17 7.15 -12.17
C ALA A 269 -15.18 5.94 -13.12
N SER A 270 -16.34 5.27 -13.22
CA SER A 270 -16.49 4.13 -14.12
C SER A 270 -17.80 4.15 -14.89
N ALA A 271 -17.78 3.50 -16.07
CA ALA A 271 -18.96 3.30 -16.93
C ALA A 271 -18.86 1.93 -17.60
N VAL A 272 -19.97 1.45 -18.11
CA VAL A 272 -20.03 0.18 -18.87
C VAL A 272 -20.17 0.49 -20.36
N ALA A 273 -19.34 -0.14 -21.18
CA ALA A 273 -19.41 -0.01 -22.64
C ALA A 273 -20.59 -0.79 -23.20
N GLU A 274 -21.56 -0.11 -23.77
CA GLU A 274 -22.76 -0.74 -24.36
C GLU A 274 -22.52 -1.29 -25.77
N SER A 275 -21.43 -0.88 -26.40
CA SER A 275 -21.06 -1.32 -27.76
C SER A 275 -19.54 -1.31 -27.98
N PRO A 276 -19.01 -1.98 -29.00
CA PRO A 276 -17.58 -1.99 -29.34
C PRO A 276 -16.98 -0.61 -29.65
N ARG A 277 -17.82 0.36 -30.02
CA ARG A 277 -17.45 1.76 -30.29
C ARG A 277 -18.12 2.74 -29.33
N ALA A 278 -18.46 2.28 -28.14
CA ALA A 278 -19.01 3.14 -27.10
C ALA A 278 -18.08 4.33 -26.82
N ARG A 279 -18.65 5.44 -26.46
CA ARG A 279 -17.93 6.68 -26.11
C ARG A 279 -18.55 7.32 -24.90
N GLY A 280 -17.74 8.03 -24.14
CA GLY A 280 -18.20 8.73 -22.94
C GLY A 280 -17.22 9.81 -22.48
N ALA A 281 -17.58 10.44 -21.40
CA ALA A 281 -16.71 11.37 -20.69
C ALA A 281 -16.95 11.18 -19.19
N PHE A 282 -15.86 11.23 -18.43
CA PHE A 282 -15.87 11.37 -16.99
C PHE A 282 -15.53 12.84 -16.69
N THR A 283 -16.10 13.37 -15.63
CA THR A 283 -15.91 14.76 -15.23
C THR A 283 -15.29 14.80 -13.85
N LEU A 284 -14.20 15.53 -13.69
CA LEU A 284 -13.66 15.90 -12.40
C LEU A 284 -13.97 17.35 -12.13
N ALA A 285 -14.82 17.62 -11.12
CA ALA A 285 -15.15 18.96 -10.68
C ALA A 285 -13.99 19.56 -9.86
N ARG A 286 -13.86 20.89 -9.90
CA ARG A 286 -12.87 21.59 -9.08
C ARG A 286 -13.18 21.38 -7.60
N PRO A 287 -12.17 20.99 -6.78
CA PRO A 287 -12.30 20.93 -5.32
C PRO A 287 -12.71 22.27 -4.72
N GLU A 288 -13.34 22.26 -3.56
CA GLU A 288 -13.77 23.51 -2.86
C GLU A 288 -12.61 24.45 -2.60
N ASP A 289 -11.43 23.89 -2.24
CA ASP A 289 -10.20 24.63 -1.99
C ASP A 289 -9.45 25.02 -3.29
N GLY A 290 -10.00 24.70 -4.46
CA GLY A 290 -9.38 24.93 -5.76
C GLY A 290 -8.48 23.77 -6.21
N TRP A 291 -7.91 23.93 -7.42
CA TRP A 291 -6.91 22.99 -7.93
C TRP A 291 -5.56 23.30 -7.33
N ALA A 292 -4.88 22.33 -6.78
CA ALA A 292 -3.46 22.47 -6.51
C ALA A 292 -2.66 22.60 -7.82
N LEU A 293 -1.67 23.48 -7.85
CA LEU A 293 -0.82 23.67 -9.02
C LEU A 293 0.15 22.48 -9.14
N GLY A 294 0.34 21.99 -10.36
CA GLY A 294 1.28 20.89 -10.56
C GLY A 294 0.92 19.96 -11.70
N ASP A 295 1.55 18.80 -11.66
CA ASP A 295 1.43 17.78 -12.69
C ASP A 295 0.46 16.69 -12.26
N TYR A 296 -0.43 16.33 -13.15
CA TYR A 296 -1.46 15.31 -12.96
C TYR A 296 -1.47 14.35 -14.14
N ARG A 297 -2.13 13.21 -13.98
CA ARG A 297 -2.51 12.31 -15.08
C ARG A 297 -3.89 11.70 -14.85
N VAL A 298 -4.50 11.30 -15.95
CA VAL A 298 -5.71 10.47 -15.95
C VAL A 298 -5.38 9.13 -16.59
N GLU A 299 -5.54 8.07 -15.84
CA GLU A 299 -5.36 6.70 -16.29
C GLU A 299 -6.70 6.10 -16.67
N PHE A 300 -6.77 5.44 -17.84
CA PHE A 300 -7.97 4.77 -18.34
C PHE A 300 -7.75 3.25 -18.36
N TYR A 301 -8.70 2.54 -17.81
CA TYR A 301 -8.69 1.09 -17.72
C TYR A 301 -9.87 0.48 -18.48
N VAL A 302 -9.66 -0.69 -19.06
CA VAL A 302 -10.70 -1.55 -19.63
C VAL A 302 -10.64 -2.89 -18.90
N ASP A 303 -11.72 -3.28 -18.21
CA ASP A 303 -11.78 -4.49 -17.38
C ASP A 303 -10.58 -4.60 -16.42
N ASP A 304 -10.24 -3.47 -15.75
CA ASP A 304 -9.14 -3.28 -14.81
C ASP A 304 -7.71 -3.42 -15.41
N VAL A 305 -7.59 -3.49 -16.73
CA VAL A 305 -6.31 -3.43 -17.44
C VAL A 305 -6.07 -2.01 -17.94
N LEU A 306 -4.91 -1.41 -17.64
CA LEU A 306 -4.55 -0.08 -18.11
C LEU A 306 -4.52 -0.06 -19.64
N ALA A 307 -5.37 0.79 -20.24
CA ALA A 307 -5.53 0.92 -21.69
C ALA A 307 -4.86 2.18 -22.27
N ASP A 308 -4.85 3.27 -21.50
CA ASP A 308 -4.20 4.55 -21.90
C ASP A 308 -4.02 5.45 -20.66
N ALA A 309 -3.12 6.44 -20.77
CA ALA A 309 -2.96 7.48 -19.75
C ALA A 309 -2.66 8.82 -20.42
N VAL A 310 -3.25 9.90 -19.90
CA VAL A 310 -3.05 11.26 -20.40
C VAL A 310 -2.53 12.14 -19.27
N LYS A 311 -1.38 12.77 -19.48
CA LYS A 311 -0.82 13.77 -18.57
C LYS A 311 -1.47 15.12 -18.78
N LEU A 312 -1.59 15.87 -17.70
CA LEU A 312 -2.06 17.26 -17.72
C LEU A 312 -1.30 18.09 -16.69
N LYS A 313 -1.28 19.38 -16.90
CA LYS A 313 -0.71 20.34 -15.97
C LYS A 313 -1.76 21.37 -15.57
N ILE A 314 -1.82 21.66 -14.27
CA ILE A 314 -2.61 22.74 -13.72
C ILE A 314 -1.65 23.87 -13.34
N GLY A 315 -1.83 25.02 -13.99
CA GLY A 315 -1.05 26.23 -13.76
C GLY A 315 -1.95 27.38 -13.27
N GLU A 316 -1.37 28.56 -13.18
CA GLU A 316 -2.09 29.80 -12.84
C GLU A 316 -3.15 30.18 -13.89
#